data_9cd03943edb82aba077e454b387c7eaa
#
_entry.id   9cd03943edb82aba077e454b387c7eaa
#
_cell.length_a   1.000
_cell.length_b   1.000
_cell.length_c   1.000
_cell.angle_alpha   90.00
_cell.angle_beta   90.00
_cell.angle_gamma   90.00
#
_symmetry.space_group_name_H-M   'P 1'
#
loop_
_entity.id
_entity.type
_entity.pdbx_description
1 polymer ?
#
loop_
_entity_poly.entity_id
_entity_poly.type
_entity_poly.pdbx_seq_one_letter_code
_entity_poly.pdbx_strand_id
1 'polypeptide(L)'
;MSLDFWEQRYQTGDMPWEKGEPSPGLVDFLAAHSKDLYGTVLVPGCGTGHDVRAWAKAGFAATGLDIAPSAVQQATERTQAAGLQATFRLGDFLADTPFETFDWLFEHTCFCAIQPGQREAYVQAVLRWLKPGGHYLAVNYLIPDTDGPPFGTTREEVWERFSPHLELREEWVPRSYPNRTGLERMFWWRKPVQA
;
A
#
# COMPACT_ATOMS: atom_id res chain seq x y z
N MET A 1 -7.54 -6.27 13.00
CA MET A 1 -8.71 -6.86 12.34
C MET A 1 -8.35 -8.27 11.92
N SER A 2 -9.30 -9.22 11.97
CA SER A 2 -9.06 -10.60 11.56
C SER A 2 -9.24 -10.78 10.04
N LEU A 3 -8.74 -11.89 9.52
CA LEU A 3 -9.02 -12.35 8.16
C LEU A 3 -10.52 -12.38 7.91
N ASP A 4 -11.30 -13.02 8.80
CA ASP A 4 -12.75 -13.18 8.64
C ASP A 4 -13.49 -11.84 8.50
N PHE A 5 -13.03 -10.81 9.21
CA PHE A 5 -13.61 -9.46 9.11
C PHE A 5 -13.45 -8.88 7.70
N TRP A 6 -12.24 -8.98 7.10
CA TRP A 6 -12.01 -8.48 5.75
C TRP A 6 -12.66 -9.35 4.70
N GLU A 7 -12.56 -10.68 4.81
CA GLU A 7 -13.17 -11.62 3.87
C GLU A 7 -14.68 -11.42 3.76
N GLN A 8 -15.37 -11.27 4.89
CA GLN A 8 -16.82 -11.02 4.89
C GLN A 8 -17.18 -9.75 4.11
N ARG A 9 -16.40 -8.69 4.22
CA ARG A 9 -16.68 -7.43 3.51
C ARG A 9 -16.54 -7.58 1.99
N TYR A 10 -15.54 -8.33 1.53
CA TYR A 10 -15.42 -8.65 0.10
C TYR A 10 -16.58 -9.55 -0.40
N GLN A 11 -16.99 -10.52 0.39
CA GLN A 11 -18.10 -11.41 0.04
C GLN A 11 -19.45 -10.69 -0.02
N THR A 12 -19.67 -9.73 0.87
CA THR A 12 -20.93 -8.96 0.92
C THR A 12 -20.92 -7.72 0.02
N GLY A 13 -19.77 -7.34 -0.55
CA GLY A 13 -19.63 -6.14 -1.36
C GLY A 13 -19.62 -4.84 -0.54
N ASP A 14 -19.47 -4.92 0.78
CA ASP A 14 -19.35 -3.75 1.66
C ASP A 14 -17.91 -3.23 1.68
N MET A 15 -17.52 -2.56 0.62
CA MET A 15 -16.14 -2.08 0.38
C MET A 15 -16.11 -0.56 0.15
N PRO A 16 -16.33 0.28 1.18
CA PRO A 16 -16.35 1.74 1.01
C PRO A 16 -15.01 2.34 0.57
N TRP A 17 -13.91 1.59 0.72
CA TRP A 17 -12.58 1.95 0.24
C TRP A 17 -12.39 1.72 -1.27
N GLU A 18 -13.22 0.86 -1.89
CA GLU A 18 -13.15 0.56 -3.32
C GLU A 18 -13.60 1.77 -4.14
N LYS A 19 -12.71 2.31 -4.97
CA LYS A 19 -12.96 3.51 -5.78
C LYS A 19 -13.07 3.23 -7.28
N GLY A 20 -12.86 1.97 -7.70
CA GLY A 20 -12.92 1.57 -9.10
C GLY A 20 -11.70 1.99 -9.93
N GLU A 21 -10.75 2.69 -9.34
CA GLU A 21 -9.54 3.20 -10.00
C GLU A 21 -8.36 3.23 -9.02
N PRO A 22 -7.11 3.30 -9.52
CA PRO A 22 -5.94 3.43 -8.66
C PRO A 22 -5.88 4.79 -7.96
N SER A 23 -5.09 4.88 -6.89
CA SER A 23 -4.81 6.15 -6.20
C SER A 23 -4.39 7.23 -7.21
N PRO A 24 -5.09 8.39 -7.25
CA PRO A 24 -4.69 9.50 -8.12
C PRO A 24 -3.26 9.98 -7.88
N GLY A 25 -2.82 9.98 -6.61
CA GLY A 25 -1.45 10.33 -6.26
C GLY A 25 -0.41 9.35 -6.81
N LEU A 26 -0.72 8.03 -6.80
CA LEU A 26 0.13 7.03 -7.43
C LEU A 26 0.22 7.25 -8.95
N VAL A 27 -0.90 7.52 -9.61
CA VAL A 27 -0.93 7.76 -11.06
C VAL A 27 -0.03 8.93 -11.44
N ASP A 28 -0.11 10.03 -10.69
CA ASP A 28 0.71 11.21 -10.92
C ASP A 28 2.20 10.93 -10.64
N PHE A 29 2.51 10.22 -9.56
CA PHE A 29 3.88 9.81 -9.24
C PHE A 29 4.49 8.94 -10.36
N LEU A 30 3.77 7.93 -10.81
CA LEU A 30 4.25 7.05 -11.89
C LEU A 30 4.43 7.82 -13.20
N ALA A 31 3.53 8.74 -13.54
CA ALA A 31 3.65 9.57 -14.73
C ALA A 31 4.90 10.47 -14.70
N ALA A 32 5.23 10.99 -13.53
CA ALA A 32 6.40 11.84 -13.35
C ALA A 32 7.74 11.09 -13.38
N HIS A 33 7.76 9.82 -12.92
CA HIS A 33 8.99 9.07 -12.65
C HIS A 33 9.16 7.78 -13.49
N SER A 34 8.21 7.44 -14.36
CA SER A 34 8.18 6.14 -15.07
C SER A 34 9.41 5.85 -15.95
N LYS A 35 10.19 6.87 -16.31
CA LYS A 35 11.41 6.70 -17.13
C LYS A 35 12.65 6.33 -16.31
N ASP A 36 12.64 6.64 -15.02
CA ASP A 36 13.80 6.56 -14.15
C ASP A 36 13.68 5.45 -13.10
N LEU A 37 12.48 4.92 -12.91
CA LEU A 37 12.19 3.92 -11.90
C LEU A 37 11.82 2.57 -12.54
N TYR A 38 12.30 1.51 -11.94
CA TYR A 38 12.04 0.12 -12.33
C TYR A 38 12.19 -0.81 -11.12
N GLY A 39 11.91 -2.07 -11.30
CA GLY A 39 12.14 -3.11 -10.29
C GLY A 39 10.87 -3.84 -9.88
N THR A 40 10.94 -4.45 -8.72
CA THR A 40 9.85 -5.19 -8.08
C THR A 40 9.10 -4.29 -7.11
N VAL A 41 7.77 -4.41 -7.06
CA VAL A 41 6.95 -3.68 -6.07
C VAL A 41 5.97 -4.62 -5.37
N LEU A 42 5.86 -4.47 -4.05
CA LEU A 42 4.81 -5.10 -3.25
C LEU A 42 3.78 -4.06 -2.83
N VAL A 43 2.51 -4.43 -2.98
CA VAL A 43 1.36 -3.64 -2.51
C VAL A 43 0.64 -4.45 -1.43
N PRO A 44 0.88 -4.19 -0.13
CA PRO A 44 0.17 -4.85 0.95
C PRO A 44 -1.26 -4.32 1.09
N GLY A 45 -2.21 -5.19 1.45
CA GLY A 45 -3.64 -4.85 1.48
C GLY A 45 -4.14 -4.43 0.10
N CYS A 46 -3.73 -5.17 -0.94
CA CYS A 46 -3.91 -4.74 -2.34
C CYS A 46 -5.37 -4.69 -2.80
N GLY A 47 -6.30 -5.23 -2.01
CA GLY A 47 -7.71 -5.27 -2.35
C GLY A 47 -7.98 -5.88 -3.72
N THR A 48 -8.78 -5.21 -4.52
CA THR A 48 -9.11 -5.67 -5.89
C THR A 48 -8.03 -5.33 -6.93
N GLY A 49 -6.85 -4.86 -6.50
CA GLY A 49 -5.63 -4.77 -7.31
C GLY A 49 -5.50 -3.54 -8.22
N HIS A 50 -6.23 -2.44 -7.97
CA HIS A 50 -6.13 -1.24 -8.80
C HIS A 50 -4.73 -0.65 -8.83
N ASP A 51 -4.11 -0.46 -7.67
CA ASP A 51 -2.76 0.10 -7.56
C ASP A 51 -1.70 -0.87 -8.10
N VAL A 52 -1.87 -2.18 -7.88
CA VAL A 52 -1.00 -3.21 -8.47
C VAL A 52 -0.99 -3.13 -10.00
N ARG A 53 -2.20 -2.99 -10.60
CA ARG A 53 -2.31 -2.81 -12.06
C ARG A 53 -1.69 -1.51 -12.55
N ALA A 54 -1.75 -0.43 -11.76
CA ALA A 54 -1.09 0.83 -12.12
C ALA A 54 0.44 0.66 -12.18
N TRP A 55 1.02 0.02 -11.18
CA TRP A 55 2.44 -0.33 -11.15
C TRP A 55 2.84 -1.24 -12.33
N ALA A 56 2.04 -2.28 -12.61
CA ALA A 56 2.29 -3.18 -13.74
C ALA A 56 2.25 -2.46 -15.09
N LYS A 57 1.29 -1.54 -15.29
CA LYS A 57 1.23 -0.68 -16.50
C LYS A 57 2.45 0.22 -16.65
N ALA A 58 3.05 0.64 -15.55
CA ALA A 58 4.28 1.43 -15.54
C ALA A 58 5.55 0.59 -15.77
N GLY A 59 5.43 -0.74 -15.95
CA GLY A 59 6.54 -1.63 -16.28
C GLY A 59 7.21 -2.30 -15.09
N PHE A 60 6.66 -2.19 -13.88
CA PHE A 60 7.17 -2.86 -12.70
C PHE A 60 6.72 -4.33 -12.63
N ALA A 61 7.55 -5.20 -12.05
CA ALA A 61 7.13 -6.52 -11.61
C ALA A 61 6.30 -6.38 -10.33
N ALA A 62 4.98 -6.23 -10.49
CA ALA A 62 4.07 -5.89 -9.40
C ALA A 62 3.47 -7.13 -8.72
N THR A 63 3.52 -7.13 -7.39
CA THR A 63 2.90 -8.15 -6.54
C THR A 63 1.93 -7.50 -5.57
N GLY A 64 0.69 -7.98 -5.56
CA GLY A 64 -0.30 -7.65 -4.54
C GLY A 64 -0.32 -8.73 -3.44
N LEU A 65 -0.40 -8.32 -2.20
CA LEU A 65 -0.58 -9.19 -1.04
C LEU A 65 -1.84 -8.76 -0.29
N ASP A 66 -2.75 -9.69 -0.04
CA ASP A 66 -3.93 -9.41 0.77
C ASP A 66 -4.24 -10.59 1.68
N ILE A 67 -4.83 -10.31 2.84
CA ILE A 67 -5.23 -11.32 3.81
C ILE A 67 -6.55 -11.99 3.42
N ALA A 68 -7.39 -11.34 2.60
CA ALA A 68 -8.70 -11.83 2.19
C ALA A 68 -8.62 -12.65 0.90
N PRO A 69 -9.02 -13.94 0.90
CA PRO A 69 -9.04 -14.76 -0.31
C PRO A 69 -9.86 -14.15 -1.46
N SER A 70 -11.03 -13.59 -1.15
CA SER A 70 -11.90 -12.95 -2.15
C SER A 70 -11.27 -11.71 -2.79
N ALA A 71 -10.44 -10.95 -2.06
CA ALA A 71 -9.67 -9.84 -2.61
C ALA A 71 -8.66 -10.34 -3.65
N VAL A 72 -7.86 -11.35 -3.29
CA VAL A 72 -6.85 -11.97 -4.16
C VAL A 72 -7.49 -12.54 -5.43
N GLN A 73 -8.62 -13.23 -5.30
CA GLN A 73 -9.36 -13.77 -6.44
C GLN A 73 -9.81 -12.64 -7.38
N GLN A 74 -10.53 -11.65 -6.86
CA GLN A 74 -11.03 -10.52 -7.66
C GLN A 74 -9.89 -9.73 -8.32
N ALA A 75 -8.78 -9.50 -7.61
CA ALA A 75 -7.62 -8.82 -8.16
C ALA A 75 -7.01 -9.59 -9.33
N THR A 76 -6.89 -10.92 -9.20
CA THR A 76 -6.38 -11.81 -10.25
C THR A 76 -7.26 -11.78 -11.49
N GLU A 77 -8.57 -11.99 -11.33
CA GLU A 77 -9.54 -11.98 -12.43
C GLU A 77 -9.57 -10.65 -13.18
N ARG A 78 -9.63 -9.54 -12.46
CA ARG A 78 -9.65 -8.19 -13.05
C ARG A 78 -8.33 -7.86 -13.77
N THR A 79 -7.20 -8.36 -13.29
CA THR A 79 -5.89 -8.15 -13.92
C THR A 79 -5.75 -8.94 -15.20
N GLN A 80 -6.20 -10.20 -15.21
CA GLN A 80 -6.27 -11.04 -16.41
C GLN A 80 -7.21 -10.44 -17.47
N ALA A 81 -8.41 -9.99 -17.05
CA ALA A 81 -9.35 -9.33 -17.94
C ALA A 81 -8.80 -8.04 -18.56
N ALA A 82 -7.91 -7.35 -17.85
CA ALA A 82 -7.22 -6.15 -18.37
C ALA A 82 -6.00 -6.48 -19.28
N GLY A 83 -5.67 -7.75 -19.48
CA GLY A 83 -4.51 -8.18 -20.27
C GLY A 83 -3.16 -7.81 -19.64
N LEU A 84 -3.13 -7.62 -18.31
CA LEU A 84 -1.93 -7.22 -17.59
C LEU A 84 -1.28 -8.41 -16.87
N GLN A 85 0.02 -8.29 -16.62
CA GLN A 85 0.80 -9.26 -15.86
C GLN A 85 1.10 -8.68 -14.47
N ALA A 86 0.59 -9.32 -13.43
CA ALA A 86 0.93 -9.09 -12.04
C ALA A 86 0.69 -10.34 -11.21
N THR A 87 1.35 -10.46 -10.07
CA THR A 87 1.19 -11.57 -9.15
C THR A 87 0.30 -11.16 -7.98
N PHE A 88 -0.58 -12.05 -7.53
CA PHE A 88 -1.36 -11.84 -6.32
C PHE A 88 -1.17 -13.02 -5.37
N ARG A 89 -0.96 -12.71 -4.09
CA ARG A 89 -0.71 -13.70 -3.05
C ARG A 89 -1.63 -13.48 -1.85
N LEU A 90 -2.15 -14.57 -1.34
CA LEU A 90 -2.82 -14.60 -0.04
C LEU A 90 -1.75 -14.62 1.05
N GLY A 91 -1.84 -13.71 2.02
CA GLY A 91 -0.91 -13.66 3.15
C GLY A 91 -1.14 -12.46 4.06
N ASP A 92 -0.57 -12.56 5.26
CA ASP A 92 -0.59 -11.49 6.26
C ASP A 92 0.71 -10.70 6.20
N PHE A 93 0.64 -9.48 5.70
CA PHE A 93 1.80 -8.58 5.60
C PHE A 93 2.51 -8.39 6.94
N LEU A 94 1.77 -8.36 8.04
CA LEU A 94 2.31 -8.12 9.38
C LEU A 94 3.02 -9.34 9.96
N ALA A 95 2.47 -10.54 9.73
CA ALA A 95 2.90 -11.76 10.40
C ALA A 95 3.82 -12.64 9.55
N ASP A 96 3.66 -12.63 8.23
CA ASP A 96 4.35 -13.58 7.37
C ASP A 96 5.84 -13.25 7.22
N THR A 97 6.62 -14.31 7.03
CA THR A 97 7.99 -14.19 6.55
C THR A 97 7.97 -13.86 5.05
N PRO A 98 8.75 -12.86 4.60
CA PRO A 98 8.82 -12.54 3.19
C PRO A 98 9.27 -13.73 2.34
N PHE A 99 8.51 -14.03 1.29
CA PHE A 99 8.93 -14.99 0.25
C PHE A 99 10.01 -14.41 -0.66
N GLU A 100 10.11 -13.09 -0.72
CA GLU A 100 11.18 -12.29 -1.35
C GLU A 100 11.17 -10.88 -0.77
N THR A 101 12.22 -10.10 -1.06
CA THR A 101 12.27 -8.67 -0.73
C THR A 101 12.13 -7.82 -1.99
N PHE A 102 11.57 -6.63 -1.85
CA PHE A 102 11.16 -5.78 -2.96
C PHE A 102 11.98 -4.50 -3.06
N ASP A 103 12.14 -3.97 -4.28
CA ASP A 103 12.74 -2.66 -4.50
C ASP A 103 11.82 -1.54 -4.04
N TRP A 104 10.49 -1.77 -4.13
CA TRP A 104 9.43 -0.84 -3.73
C TRP A 104 8.39 -1.52 -2.86
N LEU A 105 7.91 -0.79 -1.88
CA LEU A 105 6.66 -1.02 -1.18
C LEU A 105 5.73 0.16 -1.47
N PHE A 106 4.50 -0.12 -1.86
CA PHE A 106 3.47 0.90 -2.03
C PHE A 106 2.29 0.64 -1.11
N GLU A 107 1.93 1.63 -0.31
CA GLU A 107 0.78 1.59 0.58
C GLU A 107 -0.27 2.63 0.19
N HIS A 108 -1.52 2.20 0.17
CA HIS A 108 -2.68 3.06 0.04
C HIS A 108 -3.83 2.46 0.83
N THR A 109 -4.22 3.15 1.93
CA THR A 109 -5.31 2.75 2.83
C THR A 109 -5.12 1.43 3.61
N CYS A 110 -3.92 0.85 3.61
CA CYS A 110 -3.61 -0.31 4.44
C CYS A 110 -3.24 0.11 5.87
N PHE A 111 -2.39 1.13 6.04
CA PHE A 111 -1.96 1.59 7.36
C PHE A 111 -3.12 2.10 8.23
N CYS A 112 -4.11 2.78 7.65
CA CYS A 112 -5.31 3.21 8.37
C CYS A 112 -6.33 2.07 8.60
N ALA A 113 -6.17 0.93 7.96
CA ALA A 113 -7.05 -0.22 8.09
C ALA A 113 -6.66 -1.16 9.24
N ILE A 114 -5.42 -1.11 9.71
CA ILE A 114 -4.93 -1.90 10.85
C ILE A 114 -5.22 -1.20 12.18
N GLN A 115 -5.37 -1.98 13.25
CA GLN A 115 -5.56 -1.42 14.58
C GLN A 115 -4.32 -0.60 15.00
N PRO A 116 -4.48 0.53 15.71
CA PRO A 116 -3.37 1.36 16.16
C PRO A 116 -2.29 0.59 16.93
N GLY A 117 -2.68 -0.41 17.73
CA GLY A 117 -1.73 -1.28 18.45
C GLY A 117 -0.87 -2.19 17.54
N GLN A 118 -1.20 -2.32 16.25
CA GLN A 118 -0.45 -3.11 15.28
C GLN A 118 0.49 -2.25 14.40
N ARG A 119 0.50 -0.93 14.57
CA ARG A 119 1.29 -0.01 13.73
C ARG A 119 2.79 -0.22 13.86
N GLU A 120 3.26 -0.63 15.03
CA GLU A 120 4.68 -1.01 15.20
C GLU A 120 5.01 -2.27 14.37
N ALA A 121 4.16 -3.28 14.42
CA ALA A 121 4.32 -4.48 13.57
C ALA A 121 4.28 -4.14 12.08
N TYR A 122 3.50 -3.14 11.69
CA TYR A 122 3.47 -2.64 10.31
C TYR A 122 4.81 -2.02 9.90
N VAL A 123 5.41 -1.18 10.74
CA VAL A 123 6.75 -0.60 10.48
C VAL A 123 7.78 -1.71 10.32
N GLN A 124 7.78 -2.69 11.23
CA GLN A 124 8.69 -3.83 11.15
C GLN A 124 8.45 -4.68 9.88
N ALA A 125 7.20 -4.82 9.45
CA ALA A 125 6.89 -5.47 8.19
C ALA A 125 7.46 -4.68 6.99
N VAL A 126 7.26 -3.37 6.92
CA VAL A 126 7.86 -2.52 5.88
C VAL A 126 9.37 -2.75 5.78
N LEU A 127 10.05 -2.75 6.94
CA LEU A 127 11.50 -2.98 6.99
C LEU A 127 11.90 -4.39 6.54
N ARG A 128 11.10 -5.39 6.87
CA ARG A 128 11.36 -6.80 6.57
C ARG A 128 11.15 -7.13 5.09
N TRP A 129 10.11 -6.56 4.46
CA TRP A 129 9.77 -6.80 3.06
C TRP A 129 10.57 -5.94 2.07
N LEU A 130 11.21 -4.85 2.54
CA LEU A 130 11.94 -3.93 1.70
C LEU A 130 13.43 -4.30 1.62
N LYS A 131 14.01 -4.31 0.41
CA LYS A 131 15.46 -4.45 0.22
C LYS A 131 16.22 -3.31 0.89
N PRO A 132 17.48 -3.51 1.34
CA PRO A 132 18.37 -2.40 1.63
C PRO A 132 18.47 -1.46 0.41
N GLY A 133 18.33 -0.16 0.63
CA GLY A 133 18.27 0.84 -0.44
C GLY A 133 16.91 0.96 -1.15
N GLY A 134 15.96 0.08 -0.84
CA GLY A 134 14.61 0.08 -1.41
C GLY A 134 13.76 1.27 -0.92
N HIS A 135 12.63 1.46 -1.58
CA HIS A 135 11.75 2.63 -1.42
C HIS A 135 10.38 2.24 -0.87
N TYR A 136 9.92 2.98 0.12
CA TYR A 136 8.56 2.92 0.63
C TYR A 136 7.81 4.18 0.21
N LEU A 137 6.81 4.02 -0.66
CA LEU A 137 5.91 5.08 -1.11
C LEU A 137 4.54 4.87 -0.47
N ALA A 138 4.07 5.84 0.30
CA ALA A 138 2.84 5.73 1.05
C ALA A 138 1.88 6.86 0.73
N VAL A 139 0.61 6.54 0.52
CA VAL A 139 -0.51 7.49 0.50
C VAL A 139 -1.26 7.33 1.82
N ASN A 140 -0.83 8.07 2.83
CA ASN A 140 -1.45 8.01 4.15
C ASN A 140 -2.72 8.85 4.22
N TYR A 141 -3.80 8.24 4.70
CA TYR A 141 -5.08 8.88 4.94
C TYR A 141 -5.10 9.47 6.35
N LEU A 142 -4.93 10.80 6.44
CA LEU A 142 -4.77 11.55 7.69
C LEU A 142 -6.13 12.08 8.15
N ILE A 143 -6.76 11.38 9.07
CA ILE A 143 -8.06 11.72 9.64
C ILE A 143 -8.00 11.73 11.16
N PRO A 144 -8.81 12.54 11.84
CA PRO A 144 -8.82 12.64 13.28
C PRO A 144 -9.58 11.51 13.99
N ASP A 145 -10.35 10.71 13.26
CA ASP A 145 -11.26 9.71 13.83
C ASP A 145 -10.50 8.63 14.57
N THR A 146 -10.92 8.32 15.80
CA THR A 146 -10.32 7.26 16.62
C THR A 146 -10.93 5.90 16.39
N ASP A 147 -12.20 5.88 15.96
CA ASP A 147 -12.94 4.67 15.64
C ASP A 147 -12.66 4.27 14.19
N GLY A 148 -12.50 2.98 13.94
CA GLY A 148 -12.13 2.52 12.59
C GLY A 148 -12.51 1.08 12.31
N PRO A 149 -12.16 0.52 11.16
CA PRO A 149 -11.39 1.12 10.09
C PRO A 149 -12.21 2.11 9.20
N PRO A 150 -11.61 3.19 8.68
CA PRO A 150 -10.23 3.60 8.85
C PRO A 150 -9.97 4.22 10.23
N PHE A 151 -8.83 3.88 10.85
CA PHE A 151 -8.36 4.49 12.10
C PHE A 151 -7.57 5.76 11.80
N GLY A 152 -7.84 6.80 12.60
CA GLY A 152 -7.14 8.07 12.49
C GLY A 152 -5.64 7.95 12.66
N THR A 153 -4.92 8.78 11.94
CA THR A 153 -3.48 8.99 12.12
C THR A 153 -3.13 10.43 11.76
N THR A 154 -1.98 10.89 12.23
CA THR A 154 -1.47 12.23 11.95
C THR A 154 -0.17 12.16 11.17
N ARG A 155 0.23 13.29 10.58
CA ARG A 155 1.54 13.42 9.94
C ARG A 155 2.67 13.14 10.93
N GLU A 156 2.54 13.64 12.14
CA GLU A 156 3.51 13.48 13.22
C GLU A 156 3.68 12.01 13.60
N GLU A 157 2.58 11.27 13.74
CA GLU A 157 2.64 9.83 14.02
C GLU A 157 3.36 9.06 12.90
N VAL A 158 3.05 9.36 11.63
CA VAL A 158 3.75 8.74 10.50
C VAL A 158 5.24 9.06 10.57
N TRP A 159 5.60 10.32 10.79
CA TRP A 159 6.99 10.73 10.94
C TRP A 159 7.71 10.01 12.08
N GLU A 160 7.14 10.02 13.28
CA GLU A 160 7.76 9.41 14.47
C GLU A 160 8.00 7.91 14.30
N ARG A 161 7.12 7.22 13.58
CA ARG A 161 7.23 5.77 13.37
C ARG A 161 8.25 5.40 12.31
N PHE A 162 8.34 6.15 11.21
CA PHE A 162 9.17 5.75 10.07
C PHE A 162 10.55 6.43 10.05
N SER A 163 10.68 7.67 10.53
CA SER A 163 11.94 8.42 10.49
C SER A 163 13.11 7.78 11.28
N PRO A 164 12.91 6.98 12.34
CA PRO A 164 14.02 6.27 12.98
C PRO A 164 14.65 5.16 12.10
N HIS A 165 13.94 4.70 11.07
CA HIS A 165 14.32 3.54 10.28
C HIS A 165 14.52 3.85 8.79
N LEU A 166 13.88 4.89 8.28
CA LEU A 166 13.85 5.24 6.87
C LEU A 166 14.24 6.71 6.68
N GLU A 167 14.91 7.01 5.59
CA GLU A 167 15.26 8.36 5.16
C GLU A 167 14.12 8.95 4.34
N LEU A 168 13.53 10.07 4.77
CA LEU A 168 12.53 10.77 3.96
C LEU A 168 13.19 11.39 2.74
N ARG A 169 12.67 11.06 1.56
CA ARG A 169 13.08 11.62 0.28
C ARG A 169 12.22 12.82 -0.09
N GLU A 170 10.92 12.64 0.05
CA GLU A 170 9.94 13.67 -0.29
C GLU A 170 8.64 13.48 0.47
N GLU A 171 7.92 14.58 0.72
CA GLU A 171 6.59 14.62 1.31
C GLU A 171 5.76 15.69 0.60
N TRP A 172 4.53 15.33 0.17
CA TRP A 172 3.62 16.28 -0.50
C TRP A 172 2.15 15.94 -0.29
N VAL A 173 1.28 16.89 -0.62
CA VAL A 173 -0.16 16.66 -0.71
C VAL A 173 -0.45 16.16 -2.13
N PRO A 174 -0.91 14.92 -2.32
CA PRO A 174 -1.19 14.39 -3.64
C PRO A 174 -2.53 14.90 -4.19
N ARG A 175 -2.75 14.68 -5.48
CA ARG A 175 -4.10 14.59 -6.00
C ARG A 175 -4.78 13.37 -5.39
N SER A 176 -6.00 13.56 -4.92
CA SER A 176 -6.76 12.54 -4.20
C SER A 176 -8.13 12.34 -4.84
N TYR A 177 -8.84 11.29 -4.43
CA TYR A 177 -10.25 11.17 -4.76
C TYR A 177 -11.04 12.39 -4.21
N PRO A 178 -12.14 12.80 -4.88
CA PRO A 178 -12.87 14.00 -4.47
C PRO A 178 -13.26 14.06 -2.99
N ASN A 179 -13.64 12.91 -2.43
CA ASN A 179 -14.03 12.80 -1.02
C ASN A 179 -12.84 12.66 -0.04
N ARG A 180 -11.61 12.70 -0.53
CA ARG A 180 -10.38 12.61 0.28
C ARG A 180 -9.44 13.80 0.07
N THR A 181 -9.88 14.79 -0.71
CA THR A 181 -9.09 16.00 -0.99
C THR A 181 -8.64 16.69 0.29
N GLY A 182 -7.33 16.87 0.43
CA GLY A 182 -6.71 17.47 1.61
C GLY A 182 -6.56 16.54 2.83
N LEU A 183 -7.08 15.31 2.75
CA LEU A 183 -6.98 14.30 3.80
C LEU A 183 -5.90 13.27 3.54
N GLU A 184 -5.24 13.33 2.40
CA GLU A 184 -4.16 12.40 2.04
C GLU A 184 -2.84 13.14 1.96
N ARG A 185 -1.78 12.43 2.35
CA ARG A 185 -0.40 12.89 2.23
C ARG A 185 0.47 11.76 1.72
N MET A 186 1.29 12.07 0.72
CA MET A 186 2.28 11.12 0.22
C MET A 186 3.61 11.33 0.92
N PHE A 187 4.23 10.18 1.24
CA PHE A 187 5.59 10.11 1.75
C PHE A 187 6.39 9.15 0.89
N TRP A 188 7.54 9.60 0.45
CA TRP A 188 8.52 8.77 -0.24
C TRP A 188 9.73 8.60 0.67
N TRP A 189 9.88 7.39 1.20
CA TRP A 189 10.98 7.00 2.07
C TRP A 189 11.96 6.10 1.35
N ARG A 190 13.20 6.05 1.83
CA ARG A 190 14.22 5.12 1.41
C ARG A 190 14.76 4.36 2.61
N LYS A 191 14.89 3.05 2.49
CA LYS A 191 15.59 2.23 3.49
C LYS A 191 17.10 2.41 3.31
N PRO A 192 17.87 2.75 4.36
CA PRO A 192 19.32 2.86 4.28
C PRO A 192 19.95 1.57 3.76
N VAL A 193 21.03 1.69 2.99
CA VAL A 193 21.92 0.56 2.70
C VAL A 193 22.75 0.37 3.96
N GLN A 194 22.59 -0.76 4.65
CA GLN A 194 23.44 -1.07 5.80
C GLN A 194 24.90 -1.12 5.30
N ALA A 195 25.77 -0.37 5.98
CA ALA A 195 27.22 -0.37 5.71
C ALA A 195 27.85 -1.68 6.16
#